data_73144f5d5a5bfa47e33d0a71fe4d1b98
#
_entry.id   73144f5d5a5bfa47e33d0a71fe4d1b98
#
_cell.length_a   1.000
_cell.length_b   1.000
_cell.length_c   1.000
_cell.angle_alpha   90.00
_cell.angle_beta   90.00
_cell.angle_gamma   90.00
#
_symmetry.space_group_name_H-M   'P 1'
#
loop_
_entity.id
_entity.type
_entity.pdbx_description
1 polymer ?
#
loop_
_entity_poly.entity_id
_entity_poly.type
_entity_poly.pdbx_seq_one_letter_code
_entity_poly.pdbx_strand_id
1 'polypeptide(L)'
;MYTPCFIATPRIFATLNTILNTLGNTGVAAEFTESRGIEWLQRAHAEMGGSGAFRIAPPCPHWVPVLVQALLEWLHTSPTHPIIRAALFHFELVQIRPFDAGNEALAASLHGKLLASFHESLGKVEIPAVSPDQDAAAYVEYALQHMQEQQETSTRQPGRDTLLSPAERKLVEYLQQNPGSKRQDILAAIPRLSARVLDRHLQHLRETGCIEYRGSRKTGAYYPCS
;
A
#
# COMPACT_ATOMS: atom_id res chain seq x y z
N MET A 1 -4.50 -20.37 -24.56
CA MET A 1 -4.55 -19.10 -23.79
C MET A 1 -3.77 -19.34 -22.51
N TYR A 2 -2.75 -18.56 -22.26
CA TYR A 2 -1.97 -18.65 -21.03
C TYR A 2 -2.82 -18.13 -19.88
N THR A 3 -2.85 -18.84 -18.77
CA THR A 3 -3.47 -18.37 -17.54
C THR A 3 -2.54 -18.79 -16.40
N PRO A 4 -2.07 -17.86 -15.57
CA PRO A 4 -1.34 -18.19 -14.36
C PRO A 4 -2.10 -19.25 -13.56
N CYS A 5 -1.39 -20.26 -13.07
CA CYS A 5 -1.99 -21.29 -12.24
C CYS A 5 -2.30 -20.71 -10.86
N PHE A 6 -3.50 -20.15 -10.70
CA PHE A 6 -3.91 -19.42 -9.53
C PHE A 6 -5.33 -19.76 -9.13
N ILE A 7 -5.53 -20.13 -7.88
CA ILE A 7 -6.85 -20.31 -7.25
C ILE A 7 -6.94 -19.32 -6.09
N ALA A 8 -7.85 -18.35 -6.21
CA ALA A 8 -8.06 -17.37 -5.15
C ALA A 8 -8.66 -18.02 -3.92
N THR A 9 -8.00 -17.85 -2.77
CA THR A 9 -8.49 -18.32 -1.47
C THR A 9 -9.50 -17.34 -0.87
N PRO A 10 -10.38 -17.76 0.04
CA PRO A 10 -11.26 -16.85 0.78
C PRO A 10 -10.49 -15.73 1.50
N ARG A 11 -9.28 -16.02 1.95
CA ARG A 11 -8.40 -15.06 2.63
C ARG A 11 -7.94 -13.95 1.70
N ILE A 12 -7.58 -14.27 0.45
CA ILE A 12 -7.25 -13.30 -0.58
C ILE A 12 -8.40 -12.30 -0.79
N PHE A 13 -9.63 -12.79 -0.89
CA PHE A 13 -10.81 -11.92 -1.04
C PHE A 13 -11.07 -11.06 0.19
N ALA A 14 -10.91 -11.60 1.39
CA ALA A 14 -11.09 -10.84 2.63
C ALA A 14 -10.06 -9.70 2.73
N THR A 15 -8.79 -9.99 2.47
CA THR A 15 -7.71 -8.98 2.49
C THR A 15 -7.91 -7.93 1.40
N LEU A 16 -8.28 -8.33 0.19
CA LEU A 16 -8.60 -7.42 -0.90
C LEU A 16 -9.73 -6.45 -0.52
N ASN A 17 -10.82 -6.96 0.07
CA ASN A 17 -11.93 -6.12 0.51
C ASN A 17 -11.49 -5.12 1.59
N THR A 18 -10.63 -5.51 2.51
CA THR A 18 -10.06 -4.59 3.51
C THR A 18 -9.26 -3.47 2.85
N ILE A 19 -8.39 -3.80 1.89
CA ILE A 19 -7.63 -2.82 1.12
C ILE A 19 -8.55 -1.85 0.40
N LEU A 20 -9.58 -2.36 -0.30
CA LEU A 20 -10.53 -1.53 -1.05
C LEU A 20 -11.35 -0.60 -0.15
N ASN A 21 -11.76 -1.08 1.03
CA ASN A 21 -12.45 -0.25 2.02
C ASN A 21 -11.56 0.88 2.55
N THR A 22 -10.27 0.63 2.73
CA THR A 22 -9.30 1.65 3.16
C THR A 22 -9.07 2.72 2.09
N LEU A 23 -9.07 2.33 0.81
CA LEU A 23 -8.92 3.27 -0.32
C LEU A 23 -10.13 4.18 -0.52
N GLY A 24 -11.27 3.82 0.07
CA GLY A 24 -12.53 4.52 -0.18
C GLY A 24 -13.09 4.23 -1.59
N ASN A 25 -14.31 4.70 -1.82
CA ASN A 25 -15.08 4.39 -3.04
C ASN A 25 -14.65 5.24 -4.28
N THR A 26 -13.40 5.70 -4.33
CA THR A 26 -12.86 6.58 -5.39
C THR A 26 -12.25 5.83 -6.57
N GLY A 27 -12.18 4.52 -6.51
CA GLY A 27 -11.59 3.71 -7.57
C GLY A 27 -12.60 3.34 -8.64
N VAL A 28 -12.77 4.17 -9.66
CA VAL A 28 -13.13 3.65 -10.96
C VAL A 28 -12.00 2.73 -11.37
N ALA A 29 -12.31 1.44 -11.59
CA ALA A 29 -11.34 0.49 -12.10
C ALA A 29 -10.74 1.08 -13.39
N ALA A 30 -9.57 1.67 -13.30
CA ALA A 30 -8.77 1.94 -14.47
C ALA A 30 -8.41 0.55 -15.02
N GLU A 31 -9.14 0.14 -16.04
CA GLU A 31 -8.73 -1.01 -16.83
C GLU A 31 -7.30 -0.71 -17.29
N PHE A 32 -6.44 -1.72 -17.31
CA PHE A 32 -5.14 -1.60 -17.97
C PHE A 32 -5.38 -1.44 -19.47
N THR A 33 -5.80 -0.24 -19.87
CA THR A 33 -6.37 0.03 -21.20
C THR A 33 -5.31 0.12 -22.30
N GLU A 34 -4.05 0.30 -21.93
CA GLU A 34 -2.99 0.35 -22.92
C GLU A 34 -2.48 -1.05 -23.28
N SER A 35 -2.57 -1.41 -24.56
CA SER A 35 -1.94 -2.64 -25.08
C SER A 35 -0.43 -2.56 -24.90
N ARG A 36 0.09 -3.39 -24.00
CA ARG A 36 1.51 -3.42 -23.66
C ARG A 36 2.14 -4.66 -24.30
N GLY A 37 2.85 -4.44 -25.40
CA GLY A 37 3.57 -5.51 -26.09
C GLY A 37 4.96 -5.79 -25.49
N ILE A 38 5.66 -6.77 -26.05
CA ILE A 38 7.04 -7.15 -25.67
C ILE A 38 7.98 -5.92 -25.66
N GLU A 39 7.84 -5.04 -26.63
CA GLU A 39 8.68 -3.83 -26.75
C GLU A 39 8.55 -2.88 -25.55
N TRP A 40 7.36 -2.82 -24.94
CA TRP A 40 7.15 -2.07 -23.71
C TRP A 40 8.00 -2.63 -22.57
N LEU A 41 8.05 -3.96 -22.41
CA LEU A 41 8.83 -4.63 -21.37
C LEU A 41 10.35 -4.42 -21.61
N GLN A 42 10.79 -4.58 -22.86
CA GLN A 42 12.17 -4.39 -23.25
C GLN A 42 12.63 -2.95 -23.03
N ARG A 43 11.79 -1.99 -23.35
CA ARG A 43 12.05 -0.56 -23.09
C ARG A 43 12.15 -0.28 -21.59
N ALA A 44 11.23 -0.77 -20.80
CA ALA A 44 11.25 -0.59 -19.36
C ALA A 44 12.53 -1.15 -18.72
N HIS A 45 13.01 -2.32 -19.20
CA HIS A 45 14.28 -2.89 -18.76
C HIS A 45 15.48 -2.02 -19.18
N ALA A 46 15.49 -1.48 -20.41
CA ALA A 46 16.55 -0.60 -20.89
C ALA A 46 16.58 0.74 -20.11
N GLU A 47 15.44 1.30 -19.77
CA GLU A 47 15.33 2.52 -18.95
C GLU A 47 15.92 2.34 -17.54
N MET A 48 15.94 1.10 -17.02
CA MET A 48 16.57 0.74 -15.75
C MET A 48 18.07 0.39 -15.87
N GLY A 49 18.68 0.64 -17.03
CA GLY A 49 20.09 0.35 -17.30
C GLY A 49 20.39 -1.06 -17.78
N GLY A 50 19.36 -1.84 -18.10
CA GLY A 50 19.50 -3.18 -18.70
C GLY A 50 19.71 -3.13 -20.22
N SER A 51 19.98 -4.30 -20.85
CA SER A 51 20.20 -4.42 -22.29
C SER A 51 18.92 -4.25 -23.11
N GLY A 52 17.74 -4.46 -22.53
CA GLY A 52 16.47 -4.57 -23.24
C GLY A 52 16.32 -5.87 -24.06
N ALA A 53 17.39 -6.65 -24.22
CA ALA A 53 17.36 -7.91 -24.97
C ALA A 53 16.99 -9.08 -24.06
N PHE A 54 16.14 -9.98 -24.55
CA PHE A 54 15.84 -11.21 -23.84
C PHE A 54 17.06 -12.11 -23.74
N ARG A 55 17.14 -12.86 -22.64
CA ARG A 55 18.23 -13.82 -22.41
C ARG A 55 18.25 -14.92 -23.48
N ILE A 56 19.44 -15.32 -23.83
CA ILE A 56 19.70 -16.39 -24.83
C ILE A 56 20.16 -17.69 -24.12
N ALA A 57 20.51 -17.61 -22.82
CA ALA A 57 21.04 -18.73 -22.06
C ALA A 57 19.98 -19.78 -21.69
N PRO A 58 20.37 -21.08 -21.57
CA PRO A 58 19.47 -22.17 -21.14
C PRO A 58 18.78 -21.89 -19.81
N PRO A 59 17.61 -22.52 -19.47
CA PRO A 59 17.18 -23.81 -20.05
C PRO A 59 16.32 -23.70 -21.33
N CYS A 60 15.66 -22.60 -21.68
CA CYS A 60 14.79 -22.55 -22.87
C CYS A 60 14.63 -21.14 -23.44
N PRO A 61 15.63 -20.61 -24.16
CA PRO A 61 15.56 -19.20 -24.66
C PRO A 61 14.41 -18.95 -25.63
N HIS A 62 13.99 -19.95 -26.40
CA HIS A 62 12.92 -19.85 -27.40
C HIS A 62 11.52 -19.62 -26.77
N TRP A 63 11.31 -20.06 -25.54
CA TRP A 63 10.02 -19.93 -24.85
C TRP A 63 9.85 -18.57 -24.16
N VAL A 64 10.95 -17.85 -23.87
CA VAL A 64 10.88 -16.58 -23.14
C VAL A 64 9.98 -15.55 -23.85
N PRO A 65 10.16 -15.24 -25.14
CA PRO A 65 9.28 -14.30 -25.85
C PRO A 65 7.81 -14.76 -25.86
N VAL A 66 7.58 -16.07 -26.04
CA VAL A 66 6.23 -16.65 -26.07
C VAL A 66 5.54 -16.51 -24.72
N LEU A 67 6.25 -16.84 -23.63
CA LEU A 67 5.71 -16.72 -22.26
C LEU A 67 5.46 -15.27 -21.89
N VAL A 68 6.37 -14.35 -22.23
CA VAL A 68 6.21 -12.93 -21.99
C VAL A 68 5.01 -12.38 -22.76
N GLN A 69 4.88 -12.72 -24.05
CA GLN A 69 3.73 -12.29 -24.85
C GLN A 69 2.42 -12.78 -24.24
N ALA A 70 2.36 -14.07 -23.87
CA ALA A 70 1.17 -14.66 -23.29
C ALA A 70 0.81 -14.05 -21.91
N LEU A 71 1.83 -13.71 -21.08
CA LEU A 71 1.63 -13.03 -19.80
C LEU A 71 1.08 -11.61 -20.02
N LEU A 72 1.59 -10.87 -20.99
CA LEU A 72 1.12 -9.52 -21.33
C LEU A 72 -0.32 -9.56 -21.88
N GLU A 73 -0.67 -10.50 -22.72
CA GLU A 73 -2.04 -10.71 -23.22
C GLU A 73 -3.00 -11.04 -22.06
N TRP A 74 -2.58 -11.94 -21.16
CA TRP A 74 -3.36 -12.26 -19.96
C TRP A 74 -3.55 -11.03 -19.07
N LEU A 75 -2.52 -10.20 -18.87
CA LEU A 75 -2.61 -8.98 -18.07
C LEU A 75 -3.71 -8.04 -18.57
N HIS A 76 -3.93 -7.98 -19.89
CA HIS A 76 -4.96 -7.13 -20.50
C HIS A 76 -6.35 -7.75 -20.47
N THR A 77 -6.44 -9.06 -20.76
CA THR A 77 -7.71 -9.71 -21.02
C THR A 77 -8.34 -10.38 -19.81
N SER A 78 -7.59 -10.53 -18.72
CA SER A 78 -8.06 -11.23 -17.53
C SER A 78 -9.16 -10.47 -16.80
N PRO A 79 -10.26 -11.13 -16.39
CA PRO A 79 -11.31 -10.55 -15.57
C PRO A 79 -10.91 -10.42 -14.09
N THR A 80 -9.74 -10.91 -13.72
CA THR A 80 -9.23 -10.86 -12.34
C THR A 80 -9.04 -9.41 -11.88
N HIS A 81 -9.34 -9.14 -10.61
CA HIS A 81 -9.21 -7.79 -10.04
C HIS A 81 -7.82 -7.18 -10.27
N PRO A 82 -7.68 -5.89 -10.65
CA PRO A 82 -6.41 -5.25 -11.02
C PRO A 82 -5.29 -5.42 -10.00
N ILE A 83 -5.57 -5.33 -8.70
CA ILE A 83 -4.57 -5.52 -7.63
C ILE A 83 -4.03 -6.96 -7.66
N ILE A 84 -4.88 -7.95 -7.79
CA ILE A 84 -4.46 -9.36 -7.88
C ILE A 84 -3.70 -9.60 -9.20
N ARG A 85 -4.16 -9.01 -10.31
CA ARG A 85 -3.45 -9.09 -11.59
C ARG A 85 -2.03 -8.53 -11.51
N ALA A 86 -1.86 -7.40 -10.86
CA ALA A 86 -0.54 -6.79 -10.67
C ALA A 86 0.40 -7.71 -9.86
N ALA A 87 -0.10 -8.32 -8.77
CA ALA A 87 0.68 -9.25 -7.96
C ALA A 87 1.05 -10.52 -8.73
N LEU A 88 0.11 -11.10 -9.48
CA LEU A 88 0.36 -12.28 -10.34
C LEU A 88 1.34 -11.95 -11.47
N PHE A 89 1.20 -10.79 -12.10
CA PHE A 89 2.13 -10.34 -13.13
C PHE A 89 3.55 -10.22 -12.59
N HIS A 90 3.72 -9.66 -11.40
CA HIS A 90 5.02 -9.58 -10.74
C HIS A 90 5.60 -10.98 -10.51
N PHE A 91 4.82 -11.88 -9.91
CA PHE A 91 5.23 -13.26 -9.62
C PHE A 91 5.69 -13.99 -10.89
N GLU A 92 4.86 -14.00 -11.93
CA GLU A 92 5.14 -14.70 -13.18
C GLU A 92 6.36 -14.11 -13.92
N LEU A 93 6.50 -12.78 -13.92
CA LEU A 93 7.64 -12.14 -14.57
C LEU A 93 8.96 -12.50 -13.88
N VAL A 94 8.97 -12.60 -12.55
CA VAL A 94 10.12 -13.06 -11.78
C VAL A 94 10.43 -14.53 -12.08
N GLN A 95 9.42 -15.39 -12.26
CA GLN A 95 9.61 -16.81 -12.61
C GLN A 95 10.11 -17.00 -14.06
N ILE A 96 9.58 -16.24 -15.00
CA ILE A 96 10.01 -16.31 -16.43
C ILE A 96 11.47 -15.86 -16.58
N ARG A 97 11.91 -14.85 -15.80
CA ARG A 97 13.26 -14.27 -15.87
C ARG A 97 13.68 -13.93 -17.29
N PRO A 98 12.97 -13.01 -17.97
CA PRO A 98 13.17 -12.75 -19.39
C PRO A 98 14.54 -12.17 -19.74
N PHE A 99 15.25 -11.57 -18.81
CA PHE A 99 16.54 -10.91 -19.00
C PHE A 99 17.66 -11.61 -18.22
N ASP A 100 18.90 -11.36 -18.58
CA ASP A 100 20.06 -11.93 -17.88
C ASP A 100 20.21 -11.41 -16.44
N ALA A 101 19.81 -10.17 -16.21
CA ALA A 101 19.83 -9.52 -14.89
C ALA A 101 18.67 -8.53 -14.73
N GLY A 102 18.42 -8.05 -13.51
CA GLY A 102 17.47 -6.97 -13.23
C GLY A 102 15.98 -7.37 -13.26
N ASN A 103 15.64 -8.66 -13.40
CA ASN A 103 14.26 -9.12 -13.52
C ASN A 103 13.39 -8.76 -12.30
N GLU A 104 13.91 -8.91 -11.09
CA GLU A 104 13.18 -8.62 -9.85
C GLU A 104 12.90 -7.12 -9.71
N ALA A 105 13.92 -6.29 -9.95
CA ALA A 105 13.77 -4.84 -9.90
C ALA A 105 12.79 -4.34 -10.97
N LEU A 106 12.85 -4.90 -12.18
CA LEU A 106 11.91 -4.59 -13.26
C LEU A 106 10.48 -4.99 -12.87
N ALA A 107 10.29 -6.22 -12.39
CA ALA A 107 8.98 -6.72 -11.99
C ALA A 107 8.36 -5.85 -10.87
N ALA A 108 9.15 -5.46 -9.86
CA ALA A 108 8.71 -4.57 -8.79
C ALA A 108 8.33 -3.17 -9.30
N SER A 109 9.16 -2.58 -10.18
CA SER A 109 8.86 -1.28 -10.80
C SER A 109 7.57 -1.30 -11.62
N LEU A 110 7.37 -2.34 -12.42
CA LEU A 110 6.16 -2.50 -13.23
C LEU A 110 4.92 -2.77 -12.37
N HIS A 111 5.05 -3.56 -11.32
CA HIS A 111 3.98 -3.77 -10.34
C HIS A 111 3.52 -2.44 -9.73
N GLY A 112 4.46 -1.60 -9.25
CA GLY A 112 4.13 -0.28 -8.71
C GLY A 112 3.42 0.61 -9.74
N LYS A 113 3.87 0.62 -11.01
CA LYS A 113 3.20 1.36 -12.09
C LYS A 113 1.79 0.83 -12.39
N LEU A 114 1.59 -0.48 -12.35
CA LEU A 114 0.28 -1.10 -12.53
C LEU A 114 -0.67 -0.73 -11.40
N LEU A 115 -0.21 -0.79 -10.17
CA LEU A 115 -1.00 -0.37 -9.00
C LEU A 115 -1.32 1.13 -9.02
N ALA A 116 -0.35 1.98 -9.38
CA ALA A 116 -0.57 3.42 -9.51
C ALA A 116 -1.62 3.78 -10.56
N SER A 117 -1.71 3.00 -11.65
CA SER A 117 -2.76 3.19 -12.65
C SER A 117 -4.16 2.83 -12.14
N PHE A 118 -4.26 1.96 -11.14
CA PHE A 118 -5.51 1.64 -10.46
C PHE A 118 -5.83 2.66 -9.35
N HIS A 119 -4.85 2.97 -8.50
CA HIS A 119 -4.97 3.97 -7.44
C HIS A 119 -3.59 4.53 -7.07
N GLU A 120 -3.45 5.86 -7.13
CA GLU A 120 -2.15 6.55 -6.97
C GLU A 120 -1.42 6.17 -5.67
N SER A 121 -2.14 6.05 -4.55
CA SER A 121 -1.54 5.70 -3.26
C SER A 121 -0.90 4.30 -3.24
N LEU A 122 -1.36 3.38 -4.09
CA LEU A 122 -0.82 2.04 -4.18
C LEU A 122 0.50 1.95 -4.96
N GLY A 123 0.81 2.95 -5.79
CA GLY A 123 2.06 2.98 -6.57
C GLY A 123 3.33 3.08 -5.72
N LYS A 124 3.21 3.44 -4.45
CA LYS A 124 4.32 3.55 -3.49
C LYS A 124 4.46 2.34 -2.57
N VAL A 125 3.57 1.37 -2.71
CA VAL A 125 3.59 0.14 -1.90
C VAL A 125 4.77 -0.72 -2.33
N GLU A 126 5.61 -1.08 -1.39
CA GLU A 126 6.69 -2.03 -1.62
C GLU A 126 6.11 -3.44 -1.76
N ILE A 127 6.62 -4.19 -2.74
CA ILE A 127 6.21 -5.57 -2.95
C ILE A 127 7.25 -6.52 -2.36
N PRO A 128 6.81 -7.59 -1.67
CA PRO A 128 7.75 -8.57 -1.15
C PRO A 128 8.44 -9.37 -2.26
N ALA A 129 9.64 -9.84 -1.97
CA ALA A 129 10.38 -10.71 -2.88
C ALA A 129 9.65 -12.05 -3.09
N VAL A 130 9.77 -12.61 -4.30
CA VAL A 130 9.25 -13.94 -4.63
C VAL A 130 10.20 -14.99 -4.11
N SER A 131 9.70 -15.93 -3.30
CA SER A 131 10.48 -17.11 -2.89
C SER A 131 10.47 -18.19 -3.99
N PRO A 132 11.58 -18.91 -4.22
CA PRO A 132 11.67 -19.91 -5.29
C PRO A 132 10.65 -21.05 -5.19
N ASP A 133 10.29 -21.43 -3.97
CA ASP A 133 9.39 -22.57 -3.70
C ASP A 133 7.93 -22.14 -3.42
N GLN A 134 7.62 -20.85 -3.60
CA GLN A 134 6.31 -20.31 -3.32
C GLN A 134 5.38 -20.48 -4.52
N ASP A 135 4.18 -20.98 -4.30
CA ASP A 135 3.14 -20.98 -5.33
C ASP A 135 2.50 -19.59 -5.50
N ALA A 136 1.83 -19.39 -6.63
CA ALA A 136 1.22 -18.12 -6.99
C ALA A 136 0.16 -17.65 -5.97
N ALA A 137 -0.63 -18.57 -5.40
CA ALA A 137 -1.70 -18.23 -4.45
C ALA A 137 -1.10 -17.78 -3.12
N ALA A 138 -0.11 -18.51 -2.60
CA ALA A 138 0.61 -18.13 -1.39
C ALA A 138 1.34 -16.79 -1.55
N TYR A 139 1.91 -16.54 -2.74
CA TYR A 139 2.54 -15.26 -3.03
C TYR A 139 1.54 -14.11 -3.05
N VAL A 140 0.41 -14.25 -3.75
CA VAL A 140 -0.63 -13.20 -3.82
C VAL A 140 -1.18 -12.91 -2.42
N GLU A 141 -1.44 -13.94 -1.62
CA GLU A 141 -1.91 -13.77 -0.24
C GLU A 141 -0.91 -12.95 0.59
N TYR A 142 0.37 -13.29 0.51
CA TYR A 142 1.44 -12.59 1.20
C TYR A 142 1.59 -11.13 0.71
N ALA A 143 1.56 -10.90 -0.60
CA ALA A 143 1.66 -9.57 -1.19
C ALA A 143 0.49 -8.66 -0.77
N LEU A 144 -0.73 -9.18 -0.73
CA LEU A 144 -1.90 -8.44 -0.28
C LEU A 144 -1.84 -8.11 1.22
N GLN A 145 -1.41 -9.05 2.06
CA GLN A 145 -1.21 -8.80 3.48
C GLN A 145 -0.17 -7.70 3.70
N HIS A 146 0.95 -7.78 3.03
CA HIS A 146 2.00 -6.77 3.11
C HIS A 146 1.52 -5.37 2.67
N MET A 147 0.72 -5.32 1.61
CA MET A 147 0.06 -4.10 1.14
C MET A 147 -0.89 -3.52 2.18
N GLN A 148 -1.71 -4.36 2.82
CA GLN A 148 -2.62 -3.94 3.88
C GLN A 148 -1.85 -3.36 5.07
N GLU A 149 -0.81 -4.03 5.54
CA GLU A 149 0.05 -3.56 6.64
C GLU A 149 0.69 -2.20 6.35
N GLN A 150 1.16 -1.99 5.12
CA GLN A 150 1.72 -0.71 4.70
C GLN A 150 0.67 0.40 4.66
N GLN A 151 -0.57 0.12 4.22
CA GLN A 151 -1.66 1.07 4.26
C GLN A 151 -2.06 1.43 5.69
N GLU A 152 -2.19 0.45 6.59
CA GLU A 152 -2.47 0.69 8.00
C GLU A 152 -1.38 1.54 8.67
N THR A 153 -0.11 1.27 8.34
CA THR A 153 1.04 2.04 8.83
C THR A 153 1.05 3.46 8.26
N SER A 154 0.67 3.64 7.00
CA SER A 154 0.57 4.94 6.34
C SER A 154 -0.63 5.76 6.86
N THR A 155 -1.73 5.10 7.20
CA THR A 155 -2.93 5.74 7.77
C THR A 155 -2.71 6.10 9.24
N ARG A 156 -1.90 5.33 9.96
CA ARG A 156 -1.30 5.73 11.24
C ARG A 156 -0.19 6.74 10.96
N GLN A 157 -0.55 7.97 10.62
CA GLN A 157 0.38 9.05 10.28
C GLN A 157 1.61 9.04 11.22
N PRO A 158 2.79 8.55 10.79
CA PRO A 158 4.00 8.62 11.63
C PRO A 158 4.44 10.06 11.91
N GLY A 159 3.89 11.02 11.17
CA GLY A 159 4.14 12.45 11.36
C GLY A 159 3.41 13.08 12.56
N ARG A 160 2.31 12.51 13.05
CA ARG A 160 1.62 13.06 14.22
C ARG A 160 2.26 12.60 15.53
N ASP A 161 2.63 11.32 15.64
CA ASP A 161 3.20 10.80 16.88
C ASP A 161 4.68 11.18 17.09
N THR A 162 5.42 11.42 16.02
CA THR A 162 6.85 11.80 16.12
C THR A 162 7.03 13.26 16.51
N LEU A 163 6.05 14.11 16.25
CA LEU A 163 6.04 15.53 16.63
C LEU A 163 5.47 15.79 18.04
N LEU A 164 4.80 14.79 18.63
CA LEU A 164 4.18 14.93 19.95
C LEU A 164 5.17 14.57 21.06
N SER A 165 5.24 15.48 22.04
CA SER A 165 5.96 15.19 23.27
C SER A 165 5.32 14.02 24.06
N PRO A 166 6.05 13.35 24.96
CA PRO A 166 5.47 12.27 25.78
C PRO A 166 4.22 12.69 26.59
N ALA A 167 4.14 13.99 26.95
CA ALA A 167 3.00 14.56 27.64
C ALA A 167 1.79 14.70 26.70
N GLU A 168 2.00 15.11 25.47
CA GLU A 168 0.95 15.24 24.45
C GLU A 168 0.37 13.92 24.02
N ARG A 169 1.20 12.85 23.90
CA ARG A 169 0.70 11.51 23.64
C ARG A 169 -0.24 11.02 24.74
N LYS A 170 0.10 11.22 26.00
CA LYS A 170 -0.79 10.89 27.12
C LYS A 170 -2.08 11.68 27.12
N LEU A 171 -2.05 12.94 26.66
CA LEU A 171 -3.23 13.77 26.50
C LEU A 171 -4.16 13.25 25.41
N VAL A 172 -3.60 12.87 24.26
CA VAL A 172 -4.38 12.29 23.15
C VAL A 172 -4.98 10.95 23.57
N GLU A 173 -4.20 10.07 24.20
CA GLU A 173 -4.65 8.77 24.73
C GLU A 173 -5.79 8.95 25.75
N TYR A 174 -5.65 9.89 26.67
CA TYR A 174 -6.71 10.21 27.64
C TYR A 174 -7.99 10.67 26.92
N LEU A 175 -7.89 11.54 25.93
CA LEU A 175 -9.04 12.04 25.18
C LEU A 175 -9.69 10.99 24.28
N GLN A 176 -8.93 9.99 23.80
CA GLN A 176 -9.47 8.84 23.08
C GLN A 176 -10.33 7.98 23.98
N GLN A 177 -9.95 7.80 25.24
CA GLN A 177 -10.71 7.06 26.24
C GLN A 177 -11.87 7.87 26.82
N ASN A 178 -11.75 9.20 26.83
CA ASN A 178 -12.71 10.13 27.44
C ASN A 178 -13.06 11.29 26.49
N PRO A 179 -13.73 11.02 25.35
CA PRO A 179 -14.10 12.07 24.42
C PRO A 179 -15.10 13.06 25.05
N GLY A 180 -14.91 14.33 24.79
CA GLY A 180 -15.74 15.38 25.37
C GLY A 180 -15.30 15.87 26.77
N SER A 181 -14.07 15.56 27.16
CA SER A 181 -13.50 16.06 28.41
C SER A 181 -13.28 17.57 28.37
N LYS A 182 -13.60 18.23 29.47
CA LYS A 182 -13.31 19.66 29.67
C LYS A 182 -11.89 19.85 30.18
N ARG A 183 -11.37 21.05 30.01
CA ARG A 183 -10.03 21.43 30.50
C ARG A 183 -9.81 21.04 31.98
N GLN A 184 -10.82 21.24 32.84
CA GLN A 184 -10.72 20.88 34.26
C GLN A 184 -10.60 19.40 34.50
N ASP A 185 -11.32 18.57 33.74
CA ASP A 185 -11.30 17.12 33.84
C ASP A 185 -9.94 16.57 33.46
N ILE A 186 -9.35 17.11 32.37
CA ILE A 186 -8.01 16.76 31.91
C ILE A 186 -6.95 17.14 32.95
N LEU A 187 -7.07 18.31 33.54
CA LEU A 187 -6.14 18.77 34.57
C LEU A 187 -6.21 17.91 35.85
N ALA A 188 -7.40 17.45 36.22
CA ALA A 188 -7.60 16.56 37.34
C ALA A 188 -7.06 15.14 37.08
N ALA A 189 -7.16 14.66 35.85
CA ALA A 189 -6.70 13.33 35.45
C ALA A 189 -5.17 13.23 35.30
N ILE A 190 -4.48 14.36 35.04
CA ILE A 190 -3.02 14.37 34.83
C ILE A 190 -2.36 15.35 35.83
N PRO A 191 -2.20 14.95 37.11
CA PRO A 191 -1.83 15.85 38.20
C PRO A 191 -0.40 16.42 38.12
N ARG A 192 0.44 15.96 37.17
CA ARG A 192 1.80 16.46 36.93
C ARG A 192 1.88 17.61 35.91
N LEU A 193 0.76 18.00 35.31
CA LEU A 193 0.69 19.11 34.34
C LEU A 193 0.17 20.37 35.03
N SER A 194 0.93 21.48 34.94
CA SER A 194 0.39 22.77 35.34
C SER A 194 -0.64 23.27 34.32
N ALA A 195 -1.59 24.07 34.76
CA ALA A 195 -2.64 24.62 33.90
C ALA A 195 -2.09 25.34 32.64
N ARG A 196 -0.99 26.08 32.81
CA ARG A 196 -0.33 26.79 31.69
C ARG A 196 0.34 25.84 30.68
N VAL A 197 0.91 24.76 31.16
CA VAL A 197 1.55 23.74 30.30
C VAL A 197 0.46 22.95 29.56
N LEU A 198 -0.65 22.62 30.23
CA LEU A 198 -1.80 21.98 29.60
C LEU A 198 -2.37 22.85 28.47
N ASP A 199 -2.58 24.15 28.70
CA ASP A 199 -3.10 25.07 27.68
C ASP A 199 -2.21 25.10 26.43
N ARG A 200 -0.88 25.14 26.62
CA ARG A 200 0.07 25.11 25.51
C ARG A 200 0.00 23.80 24.72
N HIS A 201 -0.08 22.66 25.41
CA HIS A 201 -0.21 21.36 24.74
C HIS A 201 -1.54 21.22 24.01
N LEU A 202 -2.65 21.66 24.60
CA LEU A 202 -3.96 21.64 23.95
C LEU A 202 -3.99 22.57 22.72
N GLN A 203 -3.31 23.70 22.76
CA GLN A 203 -3.17 24.59 21.60
C GLN A 203 -2.36 23.88 20.49
N HIS A 204 -1.21 23.35 20.80
CA HIS A 204 -0.36 22.63 19.84
C HIS A 204 -1.08 21.41 19.22
N LEU A 205 -1.78 20.62 20.04
CA LEU A 205 -2.58 19.48 19.56
C LEU A 205 -3.75 19.89 18.65
N ARG A 206 -4.32 21.09 18.84
CA ARG A 206 -5.33 21.65 17.93
C ARG A 206 -4.71 22.14 16.63
N GLU A 207 -3.57 22.82 16.69
CA GLU A 207 -2.83 23.31 15.52
C GLU A 207 -2.34 22.15 14.64
N THR A 208 -1.93 21.06 15.26
CA THR A 208 -1.52 19.82 14.58
C THR A 208 -2.71 18.95 14.15
N GLY A 209 -3.95 19.34 14.48
CA GLY A 209 -5.16 18.61 14.11
C GLY A 209 -5.33 17.26 14.81
N CYS A 210 -4.63 17.02 15.93
CA CYS A 210 -4.79 15.79 16.72
C CYS A 210 -6.05 15.79 17.57
N ILE A 211 -6.51 16.98 17.97
CA ILE A 211 -7.74 17.19 18.74
C ILE A 211 -8.52 18.36 18.19
N GLU A 212 -9.81 18.35 18.41
CA GLU A 212 -10.70 19.49 18.13
C GLU A 212 -11.42 19.97 19.39
N TYR A 213 -11.75 21.26 19.41
CA TYR A 213 -12.56 21.86 20.46
C TYR A 213 -13.94 22.17 19.93
N ARG A 214 -14.97 21.54 20.49
CA ARG A 214 -16.37 21.74 20.09
C ARG A 214 -17.13 22.44 21.18
N GLY A 215 -17.86 23.49 20.82
CA GLY A 215 -18.73 24.25 21.72
C GLY A 215 -18.25 25.66 22.05
N SER A 216 -18.94 26.34 22.97
CA SER A 216 -18.63 27.68 23.41
C SER A 216 -17.50 27.71 24.46
N ARG A 217 -16.95 28.90 24.72
CA ARG A 217 -15.90 29.10 25.74
C ARG A 217 -16.28 28.59 27.14
N LYS A 218 -17.61 28.53 27.47
CA LYS A 218 -18.11 28.06 28.78
C LYS A 218 -18.50 26.57 28.79
N THR A 219 -18.95 26.06 27.65
CA THR A 219 -19.54 24.71 27.54
C THR A 219 -18.74 23.76 26.63
N GLY A 220 -17.69 24.26 26.02
CA GLY A 220 -16.89 23.47 25.06
C GLY A 220 -16.04 22.39 25.72
N ALA A 221 -15.76 21.38 24.93
CA ALA A 221 -14.99 20.21 25.30
C ALA A 221 -14.06 19.79 24.18
N TYR A 222 -13.05 18.98 24.52
CA TYR A 222 -12.03 18.48 23.59
C TYR A 222 -12.39 17.08 23.13
N TYR A 223 -12.18 16.82 21.83
CA TYR A 223 -12.43 15.55 21.18
C TYR A 223 -11.17 15.12 20.38
N PRO A 224 -10.84 13.82 20.34
CA PRO A 224 -9.80 13.35 19.46
C PRO A 224 -10.30 13.47 18.01
N CYS A 225 -9.40 13.89 17.11
CA CYS A 225 -9.64 13.78 15.66
C CYS A 225 -9.28 12.37 15.20
N SER A 226 -10.20 11.73 14.45
CA SER A 226 -10.01 10.41 13.84
C SER A 226 -8.99 10.48 12.73
#